data_93c507f1356367feba301cb52763767d
#
_entry.id   93c507f1356367feba301cb52763767d
#
_cell.length_a   1.000
_cell.length_b   1.000
_cell.length_c   1.000
_cell.angle_alpha   90.00
_cell.angle_beta   90.00
_cell.angle_gamma   90.00
#
_symmetry.space_group_name_H-M   'P 1'
#
loop_
_entity.id
_entity.type
_entity.pdbx_description
1 polymer ?
#
loop_
_entity_poly.entity_id
_entity_poly.type
_entity_poly.pdbx_seq_one_letter_code
_entity_poly.pdbx_strand_id
1 'polypeptide(L)'
;MSADSKQPQPPEDGAATTADSTSLLLSHARLTDGRTVDVRLVGGRIEAVGTAGSLSAVGGSRVDLAGYLLLPAAAEPHAHADTALSADTPGPVSYAPDEVQRRATEAALLQLGHGATALRAHVRIGDVQGLGPLEAVLQARRSLRGLADLTAVAVPRLLTGIAGADGLAMLRDAVKMGAGVVGGCPDLDPDPAGYVEAVLELAAEHGCPVDLHTDGDDPARLARLAAMAGGLRPGVTIGPCAGLGRLPSDAARRAADQLAAAGVTVVCLPQGGCGGTELRGAAPVRLLRAAGVRVAAGSGALRDVSNPVGRGDPLEAAYLLASLGGLPPQEAYAAVSAGARAAMGLPEVRVEAGFPAELLAVRGERLAGVLSLAYSRIVVHRGRVVARTSAVREYCDSAAALDLPRQLRPERPPEPGSPPAGPVVRS
;
A
#
# COMPACT_ATOMS: atom_id res chain seq x y z
N MET A 1 48.25 40.03 44.43
CA MET A 1 47.28 40.52 43.45
C MET A 1 46.74 39.25 42.80
N SER A 2 45.58 38.78 43.31
CA SER A 2 44.90 37.59 42.83
C SER A 2 44.13 37.89 41.56
N ALA A 3 44.35 37.08 40.53
CA ALA A 3 43.58 37.11 39.31
C ALA A 3 42.46 36.02 39.41
N ASP A 4 41.26 36.50 39.43
CA ASP A 4 40.02 35.75 39.53
C ASP A 4 39.73 35.07 38.17
N SER A 5 39.81 33.76 38.08
CA SER A 5 39.46 32.99 36.89
C SER A 5 38.00 32.56 36.96
N LYS A 6 37.12 33.32 36.30
CA LYS A 6 35.74 32.92 36.03
C LYS A 6 35.72 31.78 34.98
N GLN A 7 35.33 30.59 35.38
CA GLN A 7 34.91 29.51 34.46
C GLN A 7 33.59 29.90 33.78
N PRO A 8 33.43 29.63 32.49
CA PRO A 8 32.14 29.76 31.81
C PRO A 8 31.18 28.62 32.23
N GLN A 9 30.00 29.00 32.66
CA GLN A 9 28.88 28.07 32.87
C GLN A 9 28.40 27.49 31.52
N PRO A 10 28.04 26.20 31.47
CA PRO A 10 27.39 25.62 30.28
C PRO A 10 26.01 26.28 30.06
N PRO A 11 25.55 26.41 28.79
CA PRO A 11 24.23 26.95 28.51
C PRO A 11 23.16 26.02 29.08
N GLU A 12 22.20 26.60 29.81
CA GLU A 12 21.02 25.96 30.27
C GLU A 12 20.26 25.38 29.05
N ASP A 13 19.98 24.06 29.10
CA ASP A 13 19.16 23.37 28.12
C ASP A 13 17.81 24.08 27.98
N GLY A 14 17.66 24.71 26.84
CA GLY A 14 16.40 25.30 26.42
C GLY A 14 15.30 24.24 26.47
N ALA A 15 14.27 24.54 27.25
CA ALA A 15 13.05 23.78 27.33
C ALA A 15 12.63 23.30 25.92
N ALA A 16 12.58 21.98 25.74
CA ALA A 16 11.95 21.39 24.59
C ALA A 16 10.52 21.94 24.53
N THR A 17 10.27 22.80 23.54
CA THR A 17 8.93 23.23 23.19
C THR A 17 8.12 21.98 22.94
N THR A 18 7.20 21.67 23.85
CA THR A 18 6.15 20.69 23.65
C THR A 18 5.42 21.09 22.39
N ALA A 19 5.73 20.42 21.26
CA ALA A 19 4.95 20.54 20.05
C ALA A 19 3.50 20.28 20.44
N ASP A 20 2.67 21.28 20.27
CA ASP A 20 1.24 21.27 20.53
C ASP A 20 0.67 20.04 19.84
N SER A 21 0.42 18.95 20.59
CA SER A 21 -0.09 17.70 20.06
C SER A 21 -1.57 17.91 19.76
N THR A 22 -1.84 18.55 18.60
CA THR A 22 -3.20 18.76 18.12
C THR A 22 -3.92 17.43 18.07
N SER A 23 -4.93 17.26 18.92
CA SER A 23 -5.79 16.08 18.90
C SER A 23 -6.76 16.15 17.72
N LEU A 24 -7.11 15.01 17.16
CA LEU A 24 -8.15 14.86 16.14
C LEU A 24 -9.17 13.85 16.61
N LEU A 25 -10.44 14.25 16.65
CA LEU A 25 -11.56 13.35 16.91
C LEU A 25 -12.27 12.97 15.60
N LEU A 26 -12.24 11.69 15.26
CA LEU A 26 -13.07 11.09 14.22
C LEU A 26 -14.34 10.58 14.90
N SER A 27 -15.49 11.21 14.64
CA SER A 27 -16.74 10.85 15.30
C SER A 27 -17.69 10.09 14.39
N HIS A 28 -18.54 9.24 14.96
CA HIS A 28 -19.55 8.43 14.27
C HIS A 28 -19.02 7.51 13.18
N ALA A 29 -17.76 7.08 13.27
CA ALA A 29 -17.14 6.17 12.31
C ALA A 29 -17.75 4.77 12.44
N ARG A 30 -18.12 4.14 11.31
CA ARG A 30 -18.55 2.74 11.29
C ARG A 30 -17.35 1.82 11.12
N LEU A 31 -17.30 0.75 11.90
CA LEU A 31 -16.29 -0.31 11.76
C LEU A 31 -16.83 -1.48 10.92
N THR A 32 -15.94 -2.34 10.47
CA THR A 32 -16.29 -3.54 9.66
C THR A 32 -17.14 -4.57 10.43
N ASP A 33 -17.08 -4.57 11.75
CA ASP A 33 -17.92 -5.39 12.64
C ASP A 33 -19.32 -4.81 12.88
N GLY A 34 -19.61 -3.62 12.32
CA GLY A 34 -20.89 -2.95 12.39
C GLY A 34 -21.03 -1.96 13.54
N ARG A 35 -20.07 -1.88 14.45
CA ARG A 35 -20.10 -0.87 15.54
C ARG A 35 -19.91 0.54 14.97
N THR A 36 -20.57 1.52 15.61
CA THR A 36 -20.31 2.94 15.35
C THR A 36 -19.55 3.50 16.55
N VAL A 37 -18.41 4.11 16.28
CA VAL A 37 -17.42 4.52 17.28
C VAL A 37 -16.94 5.95 17.06
N ASP A 38 -16.41 6.54 18.13
CA ASP A 38 -15.55 7.71 18.08
C ASP A 38 -14.09 7.24 18.24
N VAL A 39 -13.17 7.87 17.50
CA VAL A 39 -11.74 7.57 17.54
C VAL A 39 -10.97 8.86 17.79
N ARG A 40 -10.24 8.93 18.90
CA ARG A 40 -9.38 10.08 19.24
C ARG A 40 -7.93 9.77 18.86
N LEU A 41 -7.33 10.68 18.11
CA LEU A 41 -5.97 10.59 17.62
C LEU A 41 -5.10 11.66 18.28
N VAL A 42 -3.93 11.25 18.78
CA VAL A 42 -2.95 12.13 19.42
C VAL A 42 -1.54 11.65 19.09
N GLY A 43 -0.63 12.55 18.76
CA GLY A 43 0.78 12.21 18.51
C GLY A 43 1.00 11.15 17.43
N GLY A 44 0.16 11.12 16.40
CA GLY A 44 0.25 10.15 15.32
C GLY A 44 -0.25 8.74 15.66
N ARG A 45 -0.90 8.56 16.81
CA ARG A 45 -1.46 7.27 17.25
C ARG A 45 -2.94 7.40 17.58
N ILE A 46 -3.63 6.26 17.57
CA ILE A 46 -4.98 6.14 18.12
C ILE A 46 -4.85 6.10 19.64
N GLU A 47 -5.34 7.15 20.30
CA GLU A 47 -5.30 7.25 21.75
C GLU A 47 -6.45 6.47 22.39
N ALA A 48 -7.65 6.61 21.83
CA ALA A 48 -8.85 5.96 22.35
C ALA A 48 -9.85 5.64 21.25
N VAL A 49 -10.59 4.55 21.44
CA VAL A 49 -11.75 4.17 20.65
C VAL A 49 -12.90 3.97 21.62
N GLY A 50 -13.97 4.75 21.48
CA GLY A 50 -15.16 4.71 22.35
C GLY A 50 -16.44 4.54 21.54
N THR A 51 -17.55 4.30 22.21
CA THR A 51 -18.88 4.32 21.56
C THR A 51 -19.17 5.72 21.01
N ALA A 52 -19.97 5.79 19.95
CA ALA A 52 -20.32 7.09 19.34
C ALA A 52 -20.88 8.09 20.39
N GLY A 53 -20.33 9.29 20.40
CA GLY A 53 -20.70 10.35 21.35
C GLY A 53 -20.00 10.26 22.72
N SER A 54 -19.15 9.25 22.96
CA SER A 54 -18.47 9.07 24.26
C SER A 54 -17.17 9.83 24.41
N LEU A 55 -16.54 10.24 23.29
CA LEU A 55 -15.27 10.95 23.30
C LEU A 55 -15.46 12.43 22.94
N SER A 56 -14.68 13.30 23.58
CA SER A 56 -14.66 14.73 23.32
C SER A 56 -13.38 15.15 22.61
N ALA A 57 -13.48 16.18 21.76
CA ALA A 57 -12.33 16.83 21.13
C ALA A 57 -11.79 17.90 22.08
N VAL A 58 -11.05 17.49 23.10
CA VAL A 58 -10.44 18.46 24.04
C VAL A 58 -9.30 19.18 23.34
N GLY A 59 -9.51 20.47 23.02
CA GLY A 59 -8.48 21.32 22.39
C GLY A 59 -8.11 20.97 20.94
N GLY A 60 -8.86 20.06 20.29
CA GLY A 60 -8.55 19.55 18.95
C GLY A 60 -9.65 19.76 17.91
N SER A 61 -9.36 19.35 16.67
CA SER A 61 -10.32 19.37 15.58
C SER A 61 -11.21 18.12 15.59
N ARG A 62 -12.41 18.24 15.01
CA ARG A 62 -13.37 17.13 14.85
C ARG A 62 -13.70 16.92 13.38
N VAL A 63 -13.76 15.65 12.98
CA VAL A 63 -14.27 15.22 11.67
C VAL A 63 -15.42 14.25 11.91
N ASP A 64 -16.60 14.60 11.41
CA ASP A 64 -17.75 13.70 11.45
C ASP A 64 -17.66 12.69 10.30
N LEU A 65 -17.66 11.40 10.65
CA LEU A 65 -17.61 10.26 9.73
C LEU A 65 -18.94 9.51 9.63
N ALA A 66 -20.08 10.19 9.97
CA ALA A 66 -21.39 9.60 9.76
C ALA A 66 -21.57 9.16 8.29
N GLY A 67 -21.90 7.88 8.08
CA GLY A 67 -22.01 7.26 6.75
C GLY A 67 -20.69 6.84 6.11
N TYR A 68 -19.58 6.86 6.87
CA TYR A 68 -18.28 6.34 6.44
C TYR A 68 -17.89 5.08 7.19
N LEU A 69 -17.35 4.12 6.46
CA LEU A 69 -16.64 2.97 7.00
C LEU A 69 -15.19 3.37 7.27
N LEU A 70 -14.71 3.16 8.49
CA LEU A 70 -13.34 3.45 8.89
C LEU A 70 -12.50 2.18 8.85
N LEU A 71 -11.38 2.25 8.13
CA LEU A 71 -10.48 1.16 7.82
C LEU A 71 -9.04 1.54 8.16
N PRO A 72 -8.14 0.57 8.43
CA PRO A 72 -6.71 0.82 8.33
C PRO A 72 -6.36 1.35 6.94
N ALA A 73 -5.49 2.35 6.83
CA ALA A 73 -5.09 2.87 5.53
C ALA A 73 -4.42 1.80 4.67
N ALA A 74 -4.63 1.88 3.37
CA ALA A 74 -3.91 1.06 2.41
C ALA A 74 -2.43 1.47 2.31
N ALA A 75 -1.62 0.60 1.75
CA ALA A 75 -0.26 0.91 1.31
C ALA A 75 -0.09 0.41 -0.13
N GLU A 76 0.81 1.06 -0.87
CA GLU A 76 1.17 0.67 -2.23
C GLU A 76 2.55 0.02 -2.23
N PRO A 77 2.63 -1.32 -2.21
CA PRO A 77 3.90 -2.01 -2.11
C PRO A 77 4.67 -2.08 -3.43
N HIS A 78 4.08 -1.66 -4.56
CA HIS A 78 4.67 -1.83 -5.88
C HIS A 78 4.20 -0.77 -6.88
N ALA A 79 4.81 0.41 -6.82
CA ALA A 79 4.57 1.51 -7.74
C ALA A 79 5.79 1.76 -8.65
N HIS A 80 5.56 2.26 -9.87
CA HIS A 80 6.58 2.70 -10.82
C HIS A 80 6.55 4.22 -10.94
N ALA A 81 7.17 4.91 -9.98
CA ALA A 81 7.12 6.37 -9.90
C ALA A 81 7.92 7.08 -11.02
N ASP A 82 8.96 6.42 -11.54
CA ASP A 82 9.81 6.94 -12.62
C ASP A 82 9.11 6.99 -13.98
N THR A 83 8.11 6.12 -14.23
CA THR A 83 7.34 6.05 -15.47
C THR A 83 5.88 6.44 -15.34
N ALA A 84 5.40 6.67 -14.11
CA ALA A 84 4.00 7.04 -13.87
C ALA A 84 3.59 8.27 -14.68
N LEU A 85 2.30 8.30 -15.09
CA LEU A 85 1.69 9.43 -15.80
C LEU A 85 2.34 9.79 -17.15
N SER A 86 3.00 8.83 -17.79
CA SER A 86 3.69 9.05 -19.06
C SER A 86 2.91 8.55 -20.28
N ALA A 87 1.77 7.88 -20.11
CA ALA A 87 1.02 7.26 -21.21
C ALA A 87 0.56 8.25 -22.29
N ASP A 88 0.21 9.48 -21.89
CA ASP A 88 -0.30 10.50 -22.80
C ASP A 88 0.83 11.37 -23.40
N THR A 89 2.09 11.13 -23.04
CA THR A 89 3.22 11.90 -23.55
C THR A 89 3.68 11.31 -24.88
N PRO A 90 3.72 12.12 -25.98
CA PRO A 90 4.22 11.62 -27.25
C PRO A 90 5.72 11.26 -27.16
N GLY A 91 6.08 10.10 -27.74
CA GLY A 91 7.46 9.66 -27.82
C GLY A 91 7.95 8.86 -26.60
N PRO A 92 9.26 8.64 -26.49
CA PRO A 92 9.84 7.88 -25.39
C PRO A 92 9.70 8.61 -24.06
N VAL A 93 9.57 7.85 -22.97
CA VAL A 93 9.47 8.40 -21.61
C VAL A 93 10.71 9.23 -21.29
N SER A 94 10.52 10.48 -20.90
CA SER A 94 11.61 11.35 -20.45
C SER A 94 12.09 10.92 -19.07
N TYR A 95 13.40 10.80 -18.90
CA TYR A 95 14.07 10.57 -17.61
C TYR A 95 14.81 11.82 -17.12
N ALA A 96 14.49 13.00 -17.66
CA ALA A 96 15.00 14.27 -17.11
C ALA A 96 14.59 14.37 -15.62
N PRO A 97 15.52 14.73 -14.72
CA PRO A 97 15.29 14.68 -13.27
C PRO A 97 14.04 15.46 -12.83
N ASP A 98 13.79 16.64 -13.38
CA ASP A 98 12.63 17.47 -13.04
C ASP A 98 11.31 16.77 -13.43
N GLU A 99 11.29 16.09 -14.59
CA GLU A 99 10.12 15.35 -15.05
C GLU A 99 9.87 14.09 -14.20
N VAL A 100 10.91 13.36 -13.83
CA VAL A 100 10.79 12.22 -12.92
C VAL A 100 10.29 12.67 -11.55
N GLN A 101 10.89 13.76 -11.00
CA GLN A 101 10.46 14.29 -9.71
C GLN A 101 8.99 14.74 -9.74
N ARG A 102 8.56 15.44 -10.79
CA ARG A 102 7.18 15.89 -10.97
C ARG A 102 6.23 14.69 -11.00
N ARG A 103 6.48 13.73 -11.90
CA ARG A 103 5.64 12.52 -12.03
C ARG A 103 5.58 11.71 -10.75
N ALA A 104 6.71 11.49 -10.09
CA ALA A 104 6.77 10.76 -8.82
C ALA A 104 5.95 11.45 -7.72
N THR A 105 6.01 12.78 -7.67
CA THR A 105 5.23 13.56 -6.69
C THR A 105 3.73 13.50 -7.00
N GLU A 106 3.34 13.72 -8.25
CA GLU A 106 1.93 13.66 -8.68
C GLU A 106 1.34 12.26 -8.49
N ALA A 107 2.08 11.21 -8.87
CA ALA A 107 1.67 9.82 -8.68
C ALA A 107 1.44 9.50 -7.20
N ALA A 108 2.37 9.90 -6.33
CA ALA A 108 2.23 9.70 -4.90
C ALA A 108 1.02 10.45 -4.31
N LEU A 109 0.74 11.67 -4.76
CA LEU A 109 -0.42 12.44 -4.31
C LEU A 109 -1.74 11.80 -4.78
N LEU A 110 -1.79 11.27 -6.00
CA LEU A 110 -2.95 10.52 -6.51
C LEU A 110 -3.20 9.25 -5.69
N GLN A 111 -2.15 8.45 -5.45
CA GLN A 111 -2.26 7.23 -4.65
C GLN A 111 -2.61 7.53 -3.18
N LEU A 112 -2.09 8.64 -2.62
CA LEU A 112 -2.50 9.14 -1.32
C LEU A 112 -4.00 9.49 -1.31
N GLY A 113 -4.48 10.22 -2.31
CA GLY A 113 -5.90 10.53 -2.48
C GLY A 113 -6.77 9.27 -2.58
N HIS A 114 -6.21 8.17 -3.07
CA HIS A 114 -6.85 6.86 -3.11
C HIS A 114 -6.74 6.07 -1.80
N GLY A 115 -5.97 6.55 -0.82
CA GLY A 115 -5.91 5.98 0.52
C GLY A 115 -4.62 5.26 0.87
N ALA A 116 -3.59 5.29 0.00
CA ALA A 116 -2.27 4.74 0.30
C ALA A 116 -1.43 5.77 1.07
N THR A 117 -1.17 5.54 2.35
CA THR A 117 -0.34 6.42 3.19
C THR A 117 1.14 6.11 3.12
N ALA A 118 1.51 4.95 2.57
CA ALA A 118 2.87 4.51 2.34
C ALA A 118 3.00 3.89 0.95
N LEU A 119 4.08 4.24 0.26
CA LEU A 119 4.34 3.84 -1.12
C LEU A 119 5.77 3.29 -1.25
N ARG A 120 5.92 2.20 -2.00
CA ARG A 120 7.20 1.65 -2.41
C ARG A 120 7.34 1.84 -3.93
N ALA A 121 8.23 2.75 -4.31
CA ALA A 121 8.46 3.14 -5.69
C ALA A 121 9.67 2.40 -6.27
N HIS A 122 9.44 1.57 -7.28
CA HIS A 122 10.49 0.92 -8.06
C HIS A 122 11.06 1.93 -9.06
N VAL A 123 12.37 2.12 -9.02
CA VAL A 123 13.08 3.14 -9.81
C VAL A 123 14.21 2.45 -10.57
N ARG A 124 14.18 2.56 -11.89
CA ARG A 124 15.25 2.05 -12.72
C ARG A 124 16.53 2.84 -12.52
N ILE A 125 17.63 2.11 -12.40
CA ILE A 125 18.97 2.70 -12.31
C ILE A 125 19.87 2.05 -13.36
N GLY A 126 20.88 2.79 -13.79
CA GLY A 126 21.84 2.32 -14.76
C GLY A 126 21.56 2.84 -16.18
N ASP A 127 22.13 2.17 -17.17
CA ASP A 127 22.12 2.61 -18.56
C ASP A 127 22.60 4.07 -18.70
N VAL A 128 22.03 4.84 -19.61
CA VAL A 128 22.37 6.27 -19.83
C VAL A 128 21.82 7.20 -18.79
N GLN A 129 20.84 6.78 -17.99
CA GLN A 129 20.23 7.59 -16.94
C GLN A 129 21.01 7.56 -15.62
N GLY A 130 21.84 6.55 -15.40
CA GLY A 130 22.62 6.40 -14.16
C GLY A 130 21.74 6.35 -12.91
N LEU A 131 22.02 7.23 -11.95
CA LEU A 131 21.28 7.37 -10.69
C LEU A 131 20.31 8.57 -10.69
N GLY A 132 20.24 9.35 -11.77
CA GLY A 132 19.40 10.54 -11.86
C GLY A 132 17.93 10.32 -11.51
N PRO A 133 17.24 9.25 -12.05
CA PRO A 133 15.86 8.95 -11.68
C PRO A 133 15.69 8.65 -10.19
N LEU A 134 16.64 7.97 -9.57
CA LEU A 134 16.61 7.69 -8.13
C LEU A 134 16.75 8.99 -7.32
N GLU A 135 17.67 9.86 -7.68
CA GLU A 135 17.84 11.15 -7.02
C GLU A 135 16.56 11.99 -7.09
N ALA A 136 15.90 12.02 -8.25
CA ALA A 136 14.63 12.71 -8.45
C ALA A 136 13.50 12.16 -7.56
N VAL A 137 13.38 10.83 -7.45
CA VAL A 137 12.40 10.18 -6.56
C VAL A 137 12.73 10.44 -5.09
N LEU A 138 13.99 10.45 -4.70
CA LEU A 138 14.40 10.82 -3.35
C LEU A 138 14.11 12.29 -3.04
N GLN A 139 14.14 13.19 -4.03
CA GLN A 139 13.69 14.56 -3.88
C GLN A 139 12.18 14.65 -3.72
N ALA A 140 11.40 13.90 -4.51
CA ALA A 140 9.95 13.77 -4.34
C ALA A 140 9.60 13.28 -2.93
N ARG A 141 10.33 12.28 -2.39
CA ARG A 141 10.18 11.81 -1.00
C ARG A 141 10.35 12.94 0.02
N ARG A 142 11.33 13.84 -0.18
CA ARG A 142 11.53 14.98 0.70
C ARG A 142 10.35 15.95 0.66
N SER A 143 9.80 16.19 -0.53
CA SER A 143 8.65 17.08 -0.74
C SER A 143 7.33 16.51 -0.14
N LEU A 144 7.21 15.19 -0.07
CA LEU A 144 6.04 14.51 0.47
C LEU A 144 6.04 14.34 2.00
N ARG A 145 7.06 14.86 2.69
CA ARG A 145 7.17 14.74 4.15
C ARG A 145 5.91 15.22 4.85
N GLY A 146 5.35 14.35 5.71
CA GLY A 146 4.13 14.64 6.48
C GLY A 146 2.82 14.45 5.72
N LEU A 147 2.88 14.10 4.42
CA LEU A 147 1.72 13.72 3.61
C LEU A 147 1.65 12.21 3.41
N ALA A 148 2.75 11.60 2.98
CA ALA A 148 2.85 10.16 2.75
C ALA A 148 4.30 9.70 2.95
N ASP A 149 4.48 8.41 3.26
CA ASP A 149 5.80 7.78 3.32
C ASP A 149 6.16 7.19 1.95
N LEU A 150 7.25 7.63 1.35
CA LEU A 150 7.76 7.12 0.08
C LEU A 150 9.09 6.41 0.29
N THR A 151 9.19 5.14 -0.11
CA THR A 151 10.42 4.35 -0.10
C THR A 151 10.82 4.02 -1.53
N ALA A 152 12.06 4.31 -1.89
CA ALA A 152 12.60 3.96 -3.21
C ALA A 152 13.24 2.57 -3.21
N VAL A 153 12.93 1.78 -4.24
CA VAL A 153 13.59 0.52 -4.58
C VAL A 153 14.52 0.80 -5.76
N ALA A 154 15.80 0.51 -5.62
CA ALA A 154 16.74 0.63 -6.72
C ALA A 154 16.69 -0.63 -7.60
N VAL A 155 16.37 -0.47 -8.88
CA VAL A 155 16.15 -1.57 -9.83
C VAL A 155 17.18 -1.50 -10.96
N PRO A 156 18.35 -2.17 -10.85
CA PRO A 156 19.32 -2.28 -11.92
C PRO A 156 18.80 -3.23 -13.01
N ARG A 157 19.20 -2.97 -14.25
CA ARG A 157 18.81 -3.81 -15.38
C ARG A 157 19.59 -5.12 -15.43
N LEU A 158 20.91 -5.04 -15.35
CA LEU A 158 21.83 -6.17 -15.43
C LEU A 158 22.82 -6.12 -14.26
N LEU A 159 23.16 -7.27 -13.70
CA LEU A 159 24.15 -7.40 -12.63
C LEU A 159 25.22 -8.45 -12.93
N THR A 160 25.03 -9.27 -13.97
CA THR A 160 25.98 -10.34 -14.31
C THR A 160 26.72 -10.06 -15.61
N GLY A 161 27.84 -10.75 -15.81
CA GLY A 161 28.71 -10.56 -16.96
C GLY A 161 29.43 -9.20 -16.96
N ILE A 162 30.07 -8.86 -18.07
CA ILE A 162 30.84 -7.62 -18.20
C ILE A 162 29.94 -6.39 -18.10
N ALA A 163 28.74 -6.44 -18.69
CA ALA A 163 27.78 -5.34 -18.64
C ALA A 163 27.14 -5.16 -17.26
N GLY A 164 27.17 -6.19 -16.42
CA GLY A 164 26.59 -6.15 -15.06
C GLY A 164 27.51 -5.53 -14.00
N ALA A 165 28.82 -5.45 -14.27
CA ALA A 165 29.78 -4.92 -13.29
C ALA A 165 29.47 -3.47 -12.88
N ASP A 166 29.14 -2.61 -13.84
CA ASP A 166 28.71 -1.23 -13.58
C ASP A 166 27.37 -1.18 -12.85
N GLY A 167 26.45 -2.09 -13.18
CA GLY A 167 25.15 -2.22 -12.53
C GLY A 167 25.27 -2.50 -11.03
N LEU A 168 26.18 -3.40 -10.63
CA LEU A 168 26.42 -3.73 -9.22
C LEU A 168 27.05 -2.55 -8.47
N ALA A 169 27.99 -1.83 -9.08
CA ALA A 169 28.57 -0.63 -8.51
C ALA A 169 27.51 0.46 -8.28
N MET A 170 26.68 0.72 -9.29
CA MET A 170 25.58 1.68 -9.19
C MET A 170 24.54 1.27 -8.14
N LEU A 171 24.25 -0.02 -8.01
CA LEU A 171 23.32 -0.52 -6.98
C LEU A 171 23.85 -0.24 -5.55
N ARG A 172 25.15 -0.42 -5.32
CA ARG A 172 25.80 -0.04 -4.05
C ARG A 172 25.69 1.47 -3.79
N ASP A 173 25.92 2.27 -4.81
CA ASP A 173 25.84 3.74 -4.67
C ASP A 173 24.37 4.19 -4.48
N ALA A 174 23.42 3.53 -5.11
CA ALA A 174 21.99 3.77 -4.89
C ALA A 174 21.57 3.55 -3.42
N VAL A 175 22.06 2.48 -2.79
CA VAL A 175 21.80 2.21 -1.38
C VAL A 175 22.42 3.29 -0.49
N LYS A 176 23.68 3.69 -0.76
CA LYS A 176 24.35 4.79 -0.03
C LYS A 176 23.64 6.13 -0.22
N MET A 177 23.04 6.38 -1.39
CA MET A 177 22.26 7.58 -1.68
C MET A 177 20.94 7.61 -0.90
N GLY A 178 20.41 6.46 -0.49
CA GLY A 178 19.21 6.35 0.35
C GLY A 178 18.06 5.58 -0.28
N ALA A 179 18.33 4.70 -1.26
CA ALA A 179 17.39 3.67 -1.62
C ALA A 179 17.16 2.77 -0.40
N GLY A 180 15.92 2.63 0.03
CA GLY A 180 15.59 1.86 1.24
C GLY A 180 15.43 0.37 0.99
N VAL A 181 15.40 -0.06 -0.28
CA VAL A 181 15.18 -1.44 -0.71
C VAL A 181 16.08 -1.74 -1.91
N VAL A 182 16.71 -2.90 -1.88
CA VAL A 182 17.46 -3.43 -3.02
C VAL A 182 16.48 -4.20 -3.91
N GLY A 183 16.39 -3.82 -5.17
CA GLY A 183 15.46 -4.43 -6.13
C GLY A 183 16.14 -5.02 -7.33
N GLY A 184 15.32 -5.49 -8.26
CA GLY A 184 15.81 -6.00 -9.52
C GLY A 184 14.79 -6.78 -10.33
N CYS A 185 15.19 -7.12 -11.55
CA CYS A 185 14.42 -7.95 -12.47
C CYS A 185 15.31 -9.10 -12.98
N PRO A 186 15.50 -10.17 -12.21
CA PRO A 186 16.40 -11.27 -12.57
C PRO A 186 15.99 -11.97 -13.88
N ASP A 187 14.71 -11.93 -14.24
CA ASP A 187 14.22 -12.56 -15.49
C ASP A 187 14.79 -11.90 -16.77
N LEU A 188 15.36 -10.69 -16.66
CA LEU A 188 15.99 -9.97 -17.77
C LEU A 188 17.50 -10.18 -17.85
N ASP A 189 18.11 -10.78 -16.82
CA ASP A 189 19.56 -11.00 -16.77
C ASP A 189 19.96 -12.32 -17.45
N PRO A 190 21.10 -12.38 -18.14
CA PRO A 190 21.60 -13.62 -18.73
C PRO A 190 21.85 -14.73 -17.71
N ASP A 191 22.19 -14.38 -16.46
CA ASP A 191 22.29 -15.30 -15.33
C ASP A 191 21.36 -14.86 -14.19
N PRO A 192 20.08 -15.26 -14.22
CA PRO A 192 19.13 -14.91 -13.17
C PRO A 192 19.53 -15.35 -11.77
N ALA A 193 20.27 -16.44 -11.65
CA ALA A 193 20.71 -16.95 -10.35
C ALA A 193 21.81 -16.08 -9.76
N GLY A 194 22.85 -15.77 -10.54
CA GLY A 194 23.91 -14.85 -10.13
C GLY A 194 23.39 -13.44 -9.86
N TYR A 195 22.36 -13.00 -10.58
CA TYR A 195 21.67 -11.74 -10.27
C TYR A 195 21.06 -11.74 -8.88
N VAL A 196 20.26 -12.77 -8.55
CA VAL A 196 19.63 -12.91 -7.24
C VAL A 196 20.67 -12.98 -6.13
N GLU A 197 21.76 -13.76 -6.34
CA GLU A 197 22.87 -13.88 -5.38
C GLU A 197 23.49 -12.51 -5.08
N ALA A 198 23.85 -11.74 -6.12
CA ALA A 198 24.43 -10.39 -5.96
C ALA A 198 23.49 -9.43 -5.23
N VAL A 199 22.18 -9.47 -5.51
CA VAL A 199 21.17 -8.65 -4.80
C VAL A 199 21.07 -9.04 -3.33
N LEU A 200 21.02 -10.34 -3.02
CA LEU A 200 20.90 -10.83 -1.65
C LEU A 200 22.14 -10.54 -0.82
N GLU A 201 23.34 -10.69 -1.41
CA GLU A 201 24.60 -10.34 -0.74
C GLU A 201 24.65 -8.85 -0.39
N LEU A 202 24.33 -7.98 -1.35
CA LEU A 202 24.31 -6.54 -1.13
C LEU A 202 23.26 -6.15 -0.08
N ALA A 203 22.09 -6.74 -0.15
CA ALA A 203 21.02 -6.48 0.82
C ALA A 203 21.42 -6.93 2.24
N ALA A 204 22.10 -8.07 2.37
CA ALA A 204 22.62 -8.53 3.64
C ALA A 204 23.74 -7.62 4.19
N GLU A 205 24.64 -7.15 3.32
CA GLU A 205 25.73 -6.21 3.68
C GLU A 205 25.17 -4.89 4.27
N HIS A 206 24.07 -4.40 3.71
CA HIS A 206 23.48 -3.11 4.10
C HIS A 206 22.26 -3.24 5.04
N GLY A 207 21.82 -4.44 5.37
CA GLY A 207 20.65 -4.67 6.20
C GLY A 207 19.33 -4.19 5.54
N CYS A 208 19.26 -4.21 4.20
CA CYS A 208 18.11 -3.78 3.43
C CYS A 208 17.15 -4.94 3.11
N PRO A 209 15.84 -4.70 3.00
CA PRO A 209 14.93 -5.66 2.37
C PRO A 209 15.17 -5.76 0.87
N VAL A 210 14.70 -6.85 0.28
CA VAL A 210 14.78 -7.12 -1.16
C VAL A 210 13.38 -7.13 -1.78
N ASP A 211 13.27 -6.58 -3.00
CA ASP A 211 12.03 -6.60 -3.79
C ASP A 211 12.34 -6.88 -5.27
N LEU A 212 11.99 -8.08 -5.74
CA LEU A 212 12.33 -8.54 -7.07
C LEU A 212 11.10 -8.63 -7.97
N HIS A 213 11.26 -8.11 -9.19
CA HIS A 213 10.30 -8.36 -10.26
C HIS A 213 10.55 -9.73 -10.88
N THR A 214 9.55 -10.58 -10.82
CA THR A 214 9.53 -11.85 -11.56
C THR A 214 8.10 -12.21 -11.94
N ASP A 215 7.93 -12.75 -13.15
CA ASP A 215 6.63 -13.26 -13.58
C ASP A 215 6.34 -14.65 -12.95
N GLY A 216 7.37 -15.35 -12.51
CA GLY A 216 7.21 -16.64 -11.86
C GLY A 216 6.77 -17.77 -12.81
N ASP A 217 7.08 -17.68 -14.08
CA ASP A 217 6.72 -18.65 -15.11
C ASP A 217 7.68 -19.85 -15.22
N ASP A 218 8.84 -19.75 -14.55
CA ASP A 218 9.84 -20.84 -14.46
C ASP A 218 9.90 -21.39 -13.03
N PRO A 219 9.36 -22.59 -12.78
CA PRO A 219 9.36 -23.19 -11.45
C PRO A 219 10.76 -23.52 -10.93
N ALA A 220 11.75 -23.78 -11.79
CA ALA A 220 13.11 -24.07 -11.37
C ALA A 220 13.82 -22.79 -10.87
N ARG A 221 13.61 -21.66 -11.57
CA ARG A 221 14.09 -20.35 -11.11
C ARG A 221 13.47 -19.95 -9.78
N LEU A 222 12.14 -20.11 -9.62
CA LEU A 222 11.46 -19.83 -8.35
C LEU A 222 11.97 -20.71 -7.21
N ALA A 223 12.19 -21.99 -7.44
CA ALA A 223 12.73 -22.90 -6.44
C ALA A 223 14.13 -22.46 -5.98
N ARG A 224 14.98 -22.05 -6.94
CA ARG A 224 16.33 -21.55 -6.63
C ARG A 224 16.28 -20.23 -5.88
N LEU A 225 15.44 -19.29 -6.31
CA LEU A 225 15.22 -18.01 -5.63
C LEU A 225 14.76 -18.26 -4.19
N ALA A 226 13.76 -19.13 -3.98
CA ALA A 226 13.26 -19.47 -2.66
C ALA A 226 14.37 -20.07 -1.75
N ALA A 227 15.19 -20.97 -2.31
CA ALA A 227 16.31 -21.57 -1.58
C ALA A 227 17.36 -20.52 -1.14
N MET A 228 17.66 -19.54 -2.00
CA MET A 228 18.61 -18.46 -1.71
C MET A 228 18.03 -17.41 -0.75
N ALA A 229 16.73 -17.08 -0.89
CA ALA A 229 16.05 -16.05 -0.11
C ALA A 229 15.79 -16.46 1.35
N GLY A 230 15.80 -17.76 1.62
CA GLY A 230 15.53 -18.30 2.96
C GLY A 230 16.53 -17.81 3.99
N GLY A 231 16.04 -17.06 4.98
CA GLY A 231 16.89 -16.55 6.06
C GLY A 231 17.33 -15.09 5.93
N LEU A 232 17.19 -14.44 4.77
CA LEU A 232 17.48 -13.01 4.65
C LEU A 232 16.55 -12.20 5.58
N ARG A 233 17.13 -11.27 6.31
CA ARG A 233 16.39 -10.29 7.13
C ARG A 233 16.81 -8.88 6.71
N PRO A 234 15.84 -7.95 6.54
CA PRO A 234 14.41 -7.97 6.93
C PRO A 234 13.50 -8.89 6.11
N GLY A 235 13.85 -9.30 4.89
CA GLY A 235 13.08 -10.26 4.10
C GLY A 235 13.03 -9.96 2.60
N VAL A 236 12.44 -10.89 1.85
CA VAL A 236 12.32 -10.83 0.40
C VAL A 236 10.85 -10.75 0.00
N THR A 237 10.55 -9.79 -0.87
CA THR A 237 9.29 -9.71 -1.62
C THR A 237 9.56 -10.00 -3.10
N ILE A 238 8.62 -10.62 -3.77
CA ILE A 238 8.65 -10.84 -5.22
C ILE A 238 7.29 -10.51 -5.85
N GLY A 239 7.28 -10.10 -7.09
CA GLY A 239 6.04 -9.84 -7.82
C GLY A 239 6.29 -9.51 -9.30
N PRO A 240 5.27 -9.52 -10.14
CA PRO A 240 3.85 -9.80 -9.86
C PRO A 240 3.48 -11.28 -9.76
N CYS A 241 4.35 -12.21 -10.18
CA CYS A 241 4.15 -13.66 -10.17
C CYS A 241 2.90 -14.16 -10.94
N ALA A 242 2.49 -13.42 -11.98
CA ALA A 242 1.30 -13.76 -12.76
C ALA A 242 1.49 -15.06 -13.56
N GLY A 243 2.72 -15.38 -13.94
CA GLY A 243 3.11 -16.59 -14.65
C GLY A 243 2.85 -17.88 -13.87
N LEU A 244 2.87 -17.82 -12.53
CA LEU A 244 2.49 -18.97 -11.71
C LEU A 244 1.10 -19.53 -12.06
N GLY A 245 0.16 -18.67 -12.47
CA GLY A 245 -1.18 -19.09 -12.88
C GLY A 245 -1.23 -19.87 -14.18
N ARG A 246 -0.15 -19.85 -14.99
CA ARG A 246 -0.03 -20.57 -16.25
C ARG A 246 0.70 -21.92 -16.13
N LEU A 247 1.34 -22.16 -15.00
CA LEU A 247 2.02 -23.42 -14.73
C LEU A 247 1.02 -24.57 -14.55
N PRO A 248 1.41 -25.81 -14.85
CA PRO A 248 0.66 -26.98 -14.43
C PRO A 248 0.41 -26.94 -12.91
N SER A 249 -0.80 -27.32 -12.47
CA SER A 249 -1.27 -27.16 -11.08
C SER A 249 -0.29 -27.71 -10.03
N ASP A 250 0.36 -28.86 -10.33
CA ASP A 250 1.32 -29.45 -9.39
C ASP A 250 2.65 -28.68 -9.33
N ALA A 251 3.08 -28.08 -10.43
CA ALA A 251 4.25 -27.25 -10.46
C ALA A 251 4.01 -25.93 -9.71
N ALA A 252 2.87 -25.29 -9.96
CA ALA A 252 2.44 -24.09 -9.25
C ALA A 252 2.33 -24.32 -7.73
N ARG A 253 1.76 -25.47 -7.32
CA ARG A 253 1.66 -25.84 -5.89
C ARG A 253 3.03 -26.01 -5.25
N ARG A 254 3.94 -26.79 -5.87
CA ARG A 254 5.30 -26.97 -5.36
C ARG A 254 6.05 -25.65 -5.25
N ALA A 255 5.93 -24.78 -6.23
CA ALA A 255 6.54 -23.45 -6.18
C ALA A 255 5.99 -22.61 -5.02
N ALA A 256 4.67 -22.63 -4.82
CA ALA A 256 4.03 -21.95 -3.68
C ALA A 256 4.51 -22.49 -2.33
N ASP A 257 4.60 -23.82 -2.18
CA ASP A 257 5.11 -24.45 -0.95
C ASP A 257 6.57 -24.04 -0.65
N GLN A 258 7.41 -23.96 -1.68
CA GLN A 258 8.80 -23.50 -1.54
C GLN A 258 8.90 -22.02 -1.14
N LEU A 259 8.09 -21.16 -1.75
CA LEU A 259 8.03 -19.74 -1.37
C LEU A 259 7.54 -19.56 0.07
N ALA A 260 6.54 -20.33 0.48
CA ALA A 260 6.04 -20.33 1.86
C ALA A 260 7.12 -20.78 2.87
N ALA A 261 7.80 -21.87 2.58
CA ALA A 261 8.89 -22.40 3.44
C ALA A 261 10.06 -21.42 3.56
N ALA A 262 10.38 -20.68 2.48
CA ALA A 262 11.40 -19.64 2.47
C ALA A 262 10.96 -18.34 3.17
N GLY A 263 9.68 -18.19 3.49
CA GLY A 263 9.12 -16.96 4.07
C GLY A 263 9.06 -15.78 3.10
N VAL A 264 9.12 -16.03 1.79
CA VAL A 264 9.00 -15.02 0.75
C VAL A 264 7.57 -14.47 0.71
N THR A 265 7.44 -13.16 0.53
CA THR A 265 6.14 -12.51 0.35
C THR A 265 5.89 -12.27 -1.14
N VAL A 266 4.70 -12.60 -1.62
CA VAL A 266 4.29 -12.33 -3.02
C VAL A 266 3.43 -11.08 -3.06
N VAL A 267 3.83 -10.11 -3.88
CA VAL A 267 3.07 -8.89 -4.18
C VAL A 267 2.36 -9.07 -5.52
N CYS A 268 1.03 -9.24 -5.47
CA CYS A 268 0.20 -9.40 -6.66
C CYS A 268 -0.15 -8.03 -7.25
N LEU A 269 -0.27 -7.95 -8.58
CA LEU A 269 -0.74 -6.77 -9.30
C LEU A 269 -1.98 -7.14 -10.11
N PRO A 270 -3.16 -7.13 -9.51
CA PRO A 270 -4.39 -7.60 -10.18
C PRO A 270 -4.89 -6.68 -11.29
N GLN A 271 -4.40 -5.44 -11.34
CA GLN A 271 -4.69 -4.47 -12.42
C GLN A 271 -3.83 -4.70 -13.68
N GLY A 272 -2.89 -5.62 -13.63
CA GLY A 272 -1.93 -5.93 -14.70
C GLY A 272 -0.48 -5.77 -14.25
N GLY A 273 0.39 -6.59 -14.83
CA GLY A 273 1.82 -6.60 -14.49
C GLY A 273 2.60 -5.45 -15.14
N CYS A 274 3.84 -5.31 -14.71
CA CYS A 274 4.77 -4.26 -15.13
C CYS A 274 5.59 -4.67 -16.35
N GLY A 275 5.02 -5.15 -17.41
CA GLY A 275 5.82 -5.47 -18.61
C GLY A 275 5.05 -6.26 -19.65
N GLY A 276 5.01 -5.70 -20.85
CA GLY A 276 4.49 -6.30 -22.06
C GLY A 276 3.00 -6.07 -22.28
N THR A 277 2.64 -6.03 -23.56
CA THR A 277 1.29 -5.78 -24.08
C THR A 277 0.35 -6.99 -23.97
N GLU A 278 0.83 -8.14 -23.51
CA GLU A 278 -0.03 -9.31 -23.32
C GLU A 278 -0.81 -9.17 -22.02
N LEU A 279 -2.12 -9.38 -22.10
CA LEU A 279 -3.01 -9.48 -20.94
C LEU A 279 -2.56 -10.67 -20.09
N ARG A 280 -1.67 -10.41 -19.14
CA ARG A 280 -1.22 -11.40 -18.17
C ARG A 280 -2.25 -11.47 -17.05
N GLY A 281 -2.73 -12.67 -16.76
CA GLY A 281 -3.62 -12.92 -15.63
C GLY A 281 -2.98 -12.47 -14.32
N ALA A 282 -3.78 -12.36 -13.26
CA ALA A 282 -3.26 -12.13 -11.92
C ALA A 282 -2.60 -13.40 -11.35
N ALA A 283 -1.69 -13.22 -10.38
CA ALA A 283 -1.13 -14.35 -9.62
C ALA A 283 -2.25 -15.21 -9.01
N PRO A 284 -2.04 -16.53 -8.88
CA PRO A 284 -3.05 -17.45 -8.32
C PRO A 284 -3.16 -17.30 -6.79
N VAL A 285 -3.75 -16.19 -6.35
CA VAL A 285 -3.76 -15.76 -4.93
C VAL A 285 -4.35 -16.80 -3.97
N ARG A 286 -5.36 -17.55 -4.41
CA ARG A 286 -5.96 -18.61 -3.58
C ARG A 286 -4.98 -19.76 -3.36
N LEU A 287 -4.26 -20.17 -4.39
CA LEU A 287 -3.23 -21.21 -4.32
C LEU A 287 -2.09 -20.76 -3.40
N LEU A 288 -1.56 -19.55 -3.61
CA LEU A 288 -0.48 -19.00 -2.79
C LEU A 288 -0.86 -18.96 -1.30
N ARG A 289 -2.05 -18.47 -0.98
CA ARG A 289 -2.54 -18.42 0.40
C ARG A 289 -2.78 -19.80 1.00
N ALA A 290 -3.32 -20.73 0.21
CA ALA A 290 -3.54 -22.13 0.66
C ALA A 290 -2.22 -22.83 1.00
N ALA A 291 -1.12 -22.49 0.31
CA ALA A 291 0.24 -22.96 0.62
C ALA A 291 0.88 -22.22 1.81
N GLY A 292 0.25 -21.17 2.37
CA GLY A 292 0.80 -20.39 3.47
C GLY A 292 1.71 -19.23 3.04
N VAL A 293 1.78 -18.90 1.76
CA VAL A 293 2.52 -17.73 1.27
C VAL A 293 1.85 -16.45 1.77
N ARG A 294 2.65 -15.52 2.29
CA ARG A 294 2.17 -14.17 2.59
C ARG A 294 1.91 -13.43 1.28
N VAL A 295 0.67 -12.99 1.11
CA VAL A 295 0.22 -12.29 -0.10
C VAL A 295 -0.10 -10.84 0.24
N ALA A 296 0.52 -9.93 -0.51
CA ALA A 296 0.17 -8.53 -0.58
C ALA A 296 -0.34 -8.20 -1.99
N ALA A 297 -0.98 -7.05 -2.15
CA ALA A 297 -1.35 -6.56 -3.46
C ALA A 297 -1.08 -5.06 -3.59
N GLY A 298 -0.69 -4.67 -4.79
CA GLY A 298 -0.48 -3.29 -5.20
C GLY A 298 -1.23 -2.97 -6.49
N SER A 299 -1.20 -1.71 -6.87
CA SER A 299 -1.81 -1.22 -8.11
C SER A 299 -0.86 -1.31 -9.31
N GLY A 300 0.45 -1.36 -9.08
CA GLY A 300 1.47 -1.45 -10.13
C GLY A 300 1.61 -0.16 -10.93
N ALA A 301 1.41 -0.24 -12.24
CA ALA A 301 1.53 0.89 -13.16
C ALA A 301 0.40 1.91 -12.98
N LEU A 302 0.75 3.19 -13.08
CA LEU A 302 -0.20 4.31 -13.05
C LEU A 302 -0.07 5.12 -14.34
N ARG A 303 -0.99 4.89 -15.29
CA ARG A 303 -1.03 5.61 -16.58
C ARG A 303 0.34 5.72 -17.26
N ASP A 304 1.02 4.61 -17.39
CA ASP A 304 2.27 4.51 -18.15
C ASP A 304 2.12 3.57 -19.37
N VAL A 305 3.21 3.33 -20.07
CA VAL A 305 3.21 2.48 -21.28
C VAL A 305 2.83 1.02 -20.97
N SER A 306 3.01 0.56 -19.73
CA SER A 306 2.65 -0.81 -19.32
C SER A 306 1.15 -0.95 -19.05
N ASN A 307 0.53 0.10 -18.53
CA ASN A 307 -0.90 0.17 -18.25
C ASN A 307 -1.40 1.62 -18.43
N PRO A 308 -1.78 2.01 -19.67
CA PRO A 308 -2.22 3.37 -19.96
C PRO A 308 -3.48 3.83 -19.21
N VAL A 309 -4.25 2.90 -18.68
CA VAL A 309 -5.47 3.16 -17.90
C VAL A 309 -5.32 2.82 -16.41
N GLY A 310 -4.10 2.50 -15.98
CA GLY A 310 -3.79 2.20 -14.58
C GLY A 310 -4.17 3.35 -13.65
N ARG A 311 -4.86 3.06 -12.57
CA ARG A 311 -5.43 4.08 -11.66
C ARG A 311 -4.58 4.36 -10.43
N GLY A 312 -3.69 3.46 -10.06
CA GLY A 312 -2.96 3.57 -8.79
C GLY A 312 -3.89 3.53 -7.57
N ASP A 313 -4.98 2.76 -7.65
CA ASP A 313 -6.02 2.70 -6.60
C ASP A 313 -5.98 1.35 -5.87
N PRO A 314 -5.57 1.31 -4.58
CA PRO A 314 -5.56 0.07 -3.81
C PRO A 314 -6.95 -0.57 -3.64
N LEU A 315 -8.03 0.24 -3.59
CA LEU A 315 -9.39 -0.32 -3.50
C LEU A 315 -9.80 -1.02 -4.79
N GLU A 316 -9.32 -0.57 -5.95
CA GLU A 316 -9.51 -1.29 -7.21
C GLU A 316 -8.75 -2.62 -7.21
N ALA A 317 -7.51 -2.64 -6.70
CA ALA A 317 -6.76 -3.88 -6.55
C ALA A 317 -7.50 -4.87 -5.63
N ALA A 318 -8.03 -4.41 -4.50
CA ALA A 318 -8.86 -5.23 -3.61
C ALA A 318 -10.17 -5.69 -4.28
N TYR A 319 -10.82 -4.82 -5.04
CA TYR A 319 -12.01 -5.18 -5.83
C TYR A 319 -11.71 -6.32 -6.82
N LEU A 320 -10.62 -6.21 -7.56
CA LEU A 320 -10.22 -7.24 -8.53
C LEU A 320 -9.86 -8.57 -7.84
N LEU A 321 -9.18 -8.52 -6.70
CA LEU A 321 -8.91 -9.71 -5.89
C LEU A 321 -10.18 -10.38 -5.38
N ALA A 322 -11.20 -9.60 -5.03
CA ALA A 322 -12.48 -10.14 -4.60
C ALA A 322 -13.31 -10.68 -5.78
N SER A 323 -13.42 -9.90 -6.86
CA SER A 323 -14.31 -10.23 -7.99
C SER A 323 -13.72 -11.28 -8.93
N LEU A 324 -12.44 -11.23 -9.23
CA LEU A 324 -11.74 -12.14 -10.15
C LEU A 324 -10.86 -13.15 -9.42
N GLY A 325 -10.18 -12.73 -8.35
CA GLY A 325 -9.33 -13.61 -7.54
C GLY A 325 -10.09 -14.53 -6.59
N GLY A 326 -11.39 -14.30 -6.38
CA GLY A 326 -12.26 -15.11 -5.54
C GLY A 326 -11.92 -15.05 -4.04
N LEU A 327 -11.32 -13.95 -3.58
CA LEU A 327 -11.10 -13.74 -2.15
C LEU A 327 -12.34 -13.09 -1.50
N PRO A 328 -12.64 -13.43 -0.24
CA PRO A 328 -13.60 -12.66 0.54
C PRO A 328 -13.21 -11.18 0.61
N PRO A 329 -14.16 -10.23 0.63
CA PRO A 329 -13.85 -8.79 0.65
C PRO A 329 -12.86 -8.37 1.75
N GLN A 330 -12.96 -8.98 2.94
CA GLN A 330 -12.06 -8.71 4.07
C GLN A 330 -10.62 -9.13 3.77
N GLU A 331 -10.45 -10.28 3.15
CA GLU A 331 -9.13 -10.80 2.77
C GLU A 331 -8.52 -10.02 1.60
N ALA A 332 -9.35 -9.63 0.63
CA ALA A 332 -8.94 -8.79 -0.47
C ALA A 332 -8.47 -7.41 0.01
N TYR A 333 -9.20 -6.80 0.95
CA TYR A 333 -8.77 -5.54 1.55
C TYR A 333 -7.52 -5.71 2.43
N ALA A 334 -7.43 -6.80 3.17
CA ALA A 334 -6.23 -7.09 3.96
C ALA A 334 -4.96 -7.19 3.08
N ALA A 335 -5.07 -7.69 1.85
CA ALA A 335 -3.93 -7.76 0.93
C ALA A 335 -3.36 -6.38 0.55
N VAL A 336 -4.20 -5.35 0.41
CA VAL A 336 -3.78 -3.96 0.08
C VAL A 336 -3.53 -3.09 1.32
N SER A 337 -3.83 -3.57 2.51
CA SER A 337 -3.62 -2.85 3.78
C SER A 337 -2.61 -3.56 4.67
N ALA A 338 -3.03 -4.46 5.55
CA ALA A 338 -2.15 -5.17 6.47
C ALA A 338 -1.06 -5.99 5.73
N GLY A 339 -1.44 -6.70 4.65
CA GLY A 339 -0.50 -7.47 3.82
C GLY A 339 0.53 -6.57 3.13
N ALA A 340 0.09 -5.48 2.50
CA ALA A 340 0.96 -4.52 1.84
C ALA A 340 1.91 -3.85 2.86
N ARG A 341 1.42 -3.43 4.02
CA ARG A 341 2.25 -2.87 5.11
C ARG A 341 3.28 -3.88 5.60
N ALA A 342 2.89 -5.14 5.80
CA ALA A 342 3.81 -6.20 6.22
C ALA A 342 4.89 -6.46 5.17
N ALA A 343 4.54 -6.49 3.87
CA ALA A 343 5.49 -6.61 2.76
C ALA A 343 6.50 -5.47 2.73
N MET A 344 6.10 -4.28 3.16
CA MET A 344 6.95 -3.09 3.25
C MET A 344 7.72 -2.99 4.58
N GLY A 345 7.55 -3.93 5.51
CA GLY A 345 8.16 -3.86 6.84
C GLY A 345 7.59 -2.77 7.74
N LEU A 346 6.39 -2.29 7.46
CA LEU A 346 5.73 -1.23 8.22
C LEU A 346 4.96 -1.78 9.42
N PRO A 347 4.76 -0.98 10.47
CA PRO A 347 3.96 -1.38 11.62
C PRO A 347 2.52 -1.75 11.22
N GLU A 348 1.96 -2.75 11.91
CA GLU A 348 0.55 -3.08 11.79
C GLU A 348 -0.34 -1.90 12.18
N VAL A 349 -1.48 -1.79 11.53
CA VAL A 349 -2.52 -0.80 11.84
C VAL A 349 -3.83 -1.51 12.12
N ARG A 350 -4.44 -1.19 13.25
CA ARG A 350 -5.81 -1.57 13.62
C ARG A 350 -6.54 -0.33 14.12
N VAL A 351 -7.86 -0.31 14.02
CA VAL A 351 -8.66 0.76 14.61
C VAL A 351 -8.86 0.47 16.10
N GLU A 352 -7.75 0.48 16.83
CA GLU A 352 -7.66 0.17 18.27
C GLU A 352 -6.66 1.12 18.94
N ALA A 353 -6.84 1.38 20.23
CA ALA A 353 -5.93 2.23 20.99
C ALA A 353 -4.47 1.70 20.97
N GLY A 354 -3.52 2.62 20.84
CA GLY A 354 -2.09 2.31 20.79
C GLY A 354 -1.52 2.07 19.38
N PHE A 355 -2.35 1.77 18.37
CA PHE A 355 -1.91 1.57 17.00
C PHE A 355 -1.61 2.90 16.28
N PRO A 356 -0.78 2.87 15.22
CA PRO A 356 -0.54 4.05 14.38
C PRO A 356 -1.84 4.60 13.80
N ALA A 357 -1.97 5.93 13.77
CA ALA A 357 -3.12 6.61 13.19
C ALA A 357 -2.97 6.77 11.67
N GLU A 358 -2.97 5.62 10.97
CA GLU A 358 -2.95 5.48 9.52
C GLU A 358 -4.31 4.92 9.10
N LEU A 359 -5.24 5.81 8.74
CA LEU A 359 -6.64 5.42 8.59
C LEU A 359 -7.21 5.91 7.25
N LEU A 360 -8.16 5.14 6.74
CA LEU A 360 -8.95 5.46 5.56
C LEU A 360 -10.42 5.38 5.89
N ALA A 361 -11.13 6.50 5.80
CA ALA A 361 -12.58 6.52 5.85
C ALA A 361 -13.14 6.55 4.43
N VAL A 362 -14.02 5.62 4.09
CA VAL A 362 -14.67 5.54 2.76
C VAL A 362 -16.19 5.59 2.96
N ARG A 363 -16.87 6.41 2.15
CA ARG A 363 -18.32 6.52 2.24
C ARG A 363 -18.99 5.20 1.90
N GLY A 364 -19.76 4.66 2.83
CA GLY A 364 -20.46 3.38 2.72
C GLY A 364 -20.60 2.70 4.09
N GLU A 365 -21.38 1.63 4.13
CA GLU A 365 -21.74 0.95 5.38
C GLU A 365 -21.05 -0.41 5.54
N ARG A 366 -20.74 -1.07 4.45
CA ARG A 366 -20.17 -2.42 4.41
C ARG A 366 -18.98 -2.47 3.46
N LEU A 367 -17.99 -3.27 3.80
CA LEU A 367 -16.76 -3.36 3.03
C LEU A 367 -17.00 -3.77 1.56
N ALA A 368 -17.89 -4.72 1.30
CA ALA A 368 -18.23 -5.11 -0.07
C ALA A 368 -18.81 -3.94 -0.89
N GLY A 369 -19.69 -3.13 -0.29
CA GLY A 369 -20.22 -1.93 -0.92
C GLY A 369 -19.15 -0.85 -1.13
N VAL A 370 -18.25 -0.69 -0.17
CA VAL A 370 -17.11 0.23 -0.28
C VAL A 370 -16.19 -0.18 -1.41
N LEU A 371 -15.83 -1.45 -1.54
CA LEU A 371 -14.99 -1.94 -2.64
C LEU A 371 -15.69 -1.77 -4.01
N SER A 372 -17.00 -1.98 -4.06
CA SER A 372 -17.79 -1.83 -5.30
C SER A 372 -17.88 -0.37 -5.77
N LEU A 373 -18.04 0.58 -4.86
CA LEU A 373 -18.39 1.96 -5.19
C LEU A 373 -17.21 2.95 -4.99
N ALA A 374 -16.41 2.76 -3.96
CA ALA A 374 -15.15 3.45 -3.64
C ALA A 374 -15.14 4.99 -3.82
N TYR A 375 -16.25 5.67 -3.53
CA TYR A 375 -16.42 7.09 -3.87
C TYR A 375 -15.64 8.05 -2.94
N SER A 376 -16.32 8.71 -2.01
CA SER A 376 -15.71 9.73 -1.16
C SER A 376 -14.79 9.10 -0.12
N ARG A 377 -13.60 9.65 0.01
CA ARG A 377 -12.54 9.15 0.91
C ARG A 377 -11.97 10.27 1.75
N ILE A 378 -11.61 9.95 2.98
CA ILE A 378 -10.84 10.82 3.89
C ILE A 378 -9.65 10.00 4.36
N VAL A 379 -8.45 10.50 4.10
CA VAL A 379 -7.20 9.81 4.42
C VAL A 379 -6.54 10.49 5.61
N VAL A 380 -6.19 9.69 6.60
CA VAL A 380 -5.48 10.11 7.81
C VAL A 380 -4.09 9.47 7.81
N HIS A 381 -3.06 10.30 7.86
CA HIS A 381 -1.66 9.89 8.00
C HIS A 381 -1.07 10.53 9.25
N ARG A 382 -0.47 9.72 10.11
CA ARG A 382 0.12 10.15 11.38
C ARG A 382 -0.82 11.03 12.21
N GLY A 383 -2.10 10.63 12.25
CA GLY A 383 -3.12 11.32 13.03
C GLY A 383 -3.64 12.63 12.44
N ARG A 384 -3.28 12.99 11.21
CA ARG A 384 -3.72 14.20 10.51
C ARG A 384 -4.49 13.84 9.25
N VAL A 385 -5.56 14.57 8.94
CA VAL A 385 -6.21 14.45 7.63
C VAL A 385 -5.30 15.04 6.57
N VAL A 386 -4.85 14.20 5.63
CA VAL A 386 -3.89 14.57 4.58
C VAL A 386 -4.51 14.62 3.19
N ALA A 387 -5.63 13.92 2.97
CA ALA A 387 -6.37 13.99 1.71
C ALA A 387 -7.86 13.82 1.92
N ARG A 388 -8.64 14.45 1.05
CA ARG A 388 -10.08 14.27 0.93
C ARG A 388 -10.44 14.21 -0.54
N THR A 389 -11.18 13.19 -0.93
CA THR A 389 -11.81 13.10 -2.25
C THR A 389 -13.32 12.98 -2.05
N SER A 390 -14.09 13.71 -2.84
CA SER A 390 -15.54 13.61 -2.81
C SER A 390 -16.08 13.42 -4.22
N ALA A 391 -17.06 12.53 -4.37
CA ALA A 391 -17.85 12.41 -5.57
C ALA A 391 -19.21 13.05 -5.29
N VAL A 392 -19.57 14.03 -6.10
CA VAL A 392 -20.91 14.62 -6.13
C VAL A 392 -21.71 13.89 -7.21
N ARG A 393 -22.91 13.42 -6.86
CA ARG A 393 -23.86 12.89 -7.82
C ARG A 393 -24.96 13.92 -8.02
N GLU A 394 -25.12 14.36 -9.23
CA GLU A 394 -26.22 15.20 -9.65
C GLU A 394 -27.17 14.36 -10.51
N TYR A 395 -28.42 14.35 -10.15
CA TYR A 395 -29.47 13.75 -10.97
C TYR A 395 -30.22 14.88 -11.66
N CYS A 396 -30.46 14.75 -12.97
CA CYS A 396 -31.27 15.72 -13.70
C CYS A 396 -32.62 15.88 -12.99
N ASP A 397 -32.97 17.12 -12.72
CA ASP A 397 -34.25 17.51 -12.11
C ASP A 397 -35.42 17.39 -13.13
N SER A 398 -35.60 16.20 -13.67
CA SER A 398 -36.87 15.87 -14.27
C SER A 398 -37.77 15.39 -13.16
N ALA A 399 -38.89 16.06 -12.96
CA ALA A 399 -39.88 15.88 -11.92
C ALA A 399 -40.50 14.47 -11.74
N ALA A 400 -39.78 13.42 -11.97
CA ALA A 400 -40.15 12.07 -11.60
C ALA A 400 -39.77 11.89 -10.13
N ALA A 401 -40.71 12.11 -9.23
CA ALA A 401 -40.65 11.57 -7.90
C ALA A 401 -40.39 10.06 -8.02
N LEU A 402 -39.14 9.63 -7.78
CA LEU A 402 -38.81 8.22 -7.69
C LEU A 402 -39.46 7.66 -6.42
N ASP A 403 -40.66 7.11 -6.60
CA ASP A 403 -41.33 6.35 -5.53
C ASP A 403 -40.61 5.02 -5.34
N LEU A 404 -39.51 5.07 -4.57
CA LEU A 404 -38.76 3.88 -4.23
C LEU A 404 -39.55 3.09 -3.17
N PRO A 405 -39.88 1.81 -3.43
CA PRO A 405 -40.52 0.97 -2.43
C PRO A 405 -39.65 0.96 -1.16
N ARG A 406 -40.27 1.26 -0.02
CA ARG A 406 -39.57 1.19 1.28
C ARG A 406 -38.99 -0.20 1.42
N GLN A 407 -37.70 -0.28 1.65
CA GLN A 407 -37.06 -1.55 2.04
C GLN A 407 -37.79 -2.04 3.32
N LEU A 408 -38.49 -3.16 3.20
CA LEU A 408 -39.04 -3.85 4.36
C LEU A 408 -37.85 -4.14 5.28
N ARG A 409 -37.82 -3.51 6.45
CA ARG A 409 -36.92 -3.94 7.53
C ARG A 409 -37.22 -5.42 7.76
N PRO A 410 -36.21 -6.34 7.75
CA PRO A 410 -36.46 -7.70 8.16
C PRO A 410 -37.12 -7.66 9.54
N GLU A 411 -38.28 -8.27 9.66
CA GLU A 411 -38.97 -8.39 10.94
C GLU A 411 -37.99 -9.00 11.95
N ARG A 412 -37.86 -8.34 13.07
CA ARG A 412 -37.07 -8.87 14.20
C ARG A 412 -37.69 -10.21 14.56
N PRO A 413 -36.94 -11.32 14.63
CA PRO A 413 -37.51 -12.57 15.09
C PRO A 413 -38.15 -12.35 16.46
N PRO A 414 -39.33 -12.94 16.73
CA PRO A 414 -40.02 -12.78 18.00
C PRO A 414 -39.11 -13.21 19.15
N GLU A 415 -39.03 -12.40 20.19
CA GLU A 415 -38.27 -12.73 21.39
C GLU A 415 -38.83 -14.04 21.98
N PRO A 416 -38.01 -14.98 22.39
CA PRO A 416 -38.47 -16.21 23.01
C PRO A 416 -39.21 -15.89 24.29
N GLY A 417 -40.55 -16.06 24.32
CA GLY A 417 -41.40 -15.80 25.48
C GLY A 417 -42.58 -14.87 25.24
N SER A 418 -42.77 -14.26 24.08
CA SER A 418 -43.94 -13.46 23.79
C SER A 418 -45.16 -14.32 23.46
N PRO A 419 -46.34 -14.08 24.09
CA PRO A 419 -47.56 -14.85 23.81
C PRO A 419 -48.06 -14.58 22.38
N PRO A 420 -48.73 -15.55 21.73
CA PRO A 420 -49.20 -15.39 20.34
C PRO A 420 -50.26 -14.29 20.27
N ALA A 421 -50.09 -13.38 19.29
CA ALA A 421 -51.07 -12.35 18.99
C ALA A 421 -52.40 -13.02 18.56
N GLY A 422 -53.47 -12.71 19.31
CA GLY A 422 -54.83 -13.20 19.02
C GLY A 422 -55.36 -12.61 17.69
N PRO A 423 -56.36 -13.24 17.06
CA PRO A 423 -56.89 -12.81 15.77
C PRO A 423 -57.54 -11.44 15.85
N VAL A 424 -57.11 -10.53 15.00
CA VAL A 424 -57.72 -9.20 14.82
C VAL A 424 -59.03 -9.41 14.02
N VAL A 425 -60.16 -9.28 14.72
CA VAL A 425 -61.47 -9.21 14.08
C VAL A 425 -61.60 -7.81 13.47
N ARG A 426 -61.69 -7.74 12.15
CA ARG A 426 -62.07 -6.54 11.43
C ARG A 426 -63.58 -6.38 11.48
N SER A 427 -64.09 -5.35 12.06
CA SER A 427 -65.43 -4.81 11.89
C SER A 427 -65.45 -3.78 10.76
#